data_dc994e544a5816e8f276f771d0be2fdf
#
_entry.id   dc994e544a5816e8f276f771d0be2fdf
#
_cell.length_a   1.000
_cell.length_b   1.000
_cell.length_c   1.000
_cell.angle_alpha   90.00
_cell.angle_beta   90.00
_cell.angle_gamma   90.00
#
_symmetry.space_group_name_H-M   'P 1'
#
loop_
_entity.id
_entity.type
_entity.pdbx_description
1 polymer ?
#
loop_
_entity_poly.entity_id
_entity_poly.type
_entity_poly.pdbx_seq_one_letter_code
_entity_poly.pdbx_strand_id
1 'polypeptide(L)'
;MTDTQVILTVAASIISTAVITALITSGKTRGKVTYMLDALEDKELNFRFDEKRVFGRRFNKTLNRLRNIFDKERKEIMEQEQYYGLMLDHVKTGIAVIEMDGQVTYCNKTALILLGIATFGHIRQLRTASESLYEAFYKVTGSHEERASYYNE
;
A
#
# COMPACT_ATOMS: atom_id res chain seq x y z
N MET A 1 66.62 -6.63 -2.78
CA MET A 1 65.28 -7.20 -2.98
C MET A 1 65.30 -7.85 -4.32
N THR A 2 65.01 -9.13 -4.41
CA THR A 2 64.96 -9.84 -5.68
C THR A 2 63.74 -9.36 -6.46
N ASP A 3 63.85 -9.24 -7.80
CA ASP A 3 62.78 -8.77 -8.69
C ASP A 3 61.44 -9.52 -8.45
N THR A 4 61.53 -10.78 -8.07
CA THR A 4 60.39 -11.61 -7.68
C THR A 4 59.64 -11.13 -6.44
N GLN A 5 60.34 -10.58 -5.42
CA GLN A 5 59.69 -10.02 -4.23
C GLN A 5 58.93 -8.72 -4.53
N VAL A 6 59.47 -7.90 -5.43
CA VAL A 6 58.84 -6.66 -5.86
C VAL A 6 57.55 -6.98 -6.63
N ILE A 7 57.59 -7.95 -7.55
CA ILE A 7 56.38 -8.39 -8.31
C ILE A 7 55.31 -8.93 -7.37
N LEU A 8 55.67 -9.70 -6.37
CA LEU A 8 54.75 -10.32 -5.42
C LEU A 8 54.09 -9.27 -4.51
N THR A 9 54.82 -8.25 -4.05
CA THR A 9 54.26 -7.16 -3.27
C THR A 9 53.31 -6.27 -4.08
N VAL A 10 53.62 -5.97 -5.33
CA VAL A 10 52.79 -5.22 -6.25
C VAL A 10 51.49 -6.00 -6.55
N ALA A 11 51.60 -7.28 -6.85
CA ALA A 11 50.40 -8.13 -7.08
C ALA A 11 49.52 -8.19 -5.85
N ALA A 12 50.06 -8.37 -4.65
CA ALA A 12 49.33 -8.39 -3.41
C ALA A 12 48.59 -7.06 -3.13
N SER A 13 49.23 -5.92 -3.42
CA SER A 13 48.60 -4.60 -3.26
C SER A 13 47.44 -4.37 -4.23
N ILE A 14 47.55 -4.82 -5.47
CA ILE A 14 46.49 -4.73 -6.49
C ILE A 14 45.33 -5.58 -6.08
N ILE A 15 45.54 -6.80 -5.62
CA ILE A 15 44.46 -7.71 -5.16
C ILE A 15 43.78 -7.09 -3.92
N SER A 16 44.55 -6.59 -2.96
CA SER A 16 43.97 -5.98 -1.76
C SER A 16 43.12 -4.76 -2.08
N THR A 17 43.56 -3.86 -2.95
CA THR A 17 42.78 -2.71 -3.39
C THR A 17 41.53 -3.11 -4.15
N ALA A 18 41.57 -4.14 -5.01
CA ALA A 18 40.43 -4.66 -5.73
C ALA A 18 39.37 -5.26 -4.78
N VAL A 19 39.79 -6.02 -3.77
CA VAL A 19 38.91 -6.60 -2.75
C VAL A 19 38.23 -5.51 -1.91
N ILE A 20 39.02 -4.54 -1.43
CA ILE A 20 38.49 -3.42 -0.63
C ILE A 20 37.47 -2.62 -1.44
N THR A 21 37.78 -2.32 -2.70
CA THR A 21 36.83 -1.60 -3.60
C THR A 21 35.55 -2.38 -3.84
N ALA A 22 35.64 -3.70 -4.04
CA ALA A 22 34.49 -4.57 -4.23
C ALA A 22 33.59 -4.61 -2.96
N LEU A 23 34.20 -4.69 -1.77
CA LEU A 23 33.45 -4.69 -0.49
C LEU A 23 32.72 -3.37 -0.25
N ILE A 24 33.38 -2.24 -0.47
CA ILE A 24 32.78 -0.91 -0.32
C ILE A 24 31.62 -0.71 -1.31
N THR A 25 31.79 -1.14 -2.56
CA THR A 25 30.76 -1.00 -3.59
C THR A 25 29.56 -1.89 -3.30
N SER A 26 29.79 -3.12 -2.85
CA SER A 26 28.73 -4.06 -2.44
C SER A 26 27.91 -3.51 -1.25
N GLY A 27 28.57 -2.96 -0.24
CA GLY A 27 27.88 -2.34 0.91
C GLY A 27 26.97 -1.17 0.51
N LYS A 28 27.46 -0.28 -0.34
CA LYS A 28 26.68 0.86 -0.85
C LYS A 28 25.47 0.43 -1.69
N THR A 29 25.61 -0.65 -2.44
CA THR A 29 24.52 -1.19 -3.27
C THR A 29 23.43 -1.83 -2.40
N ARG A 30 23.82 -2.61 -1.40
CA ARG A 30 22.89 -3.20 -0.42
C ARG A 30 22.11 -2.12 0.32
N GLY A 31 22.77 -1.09 0.83
CA GLY A 31 22.10 0.01 1.53
C GLY A 31 21.03 0.73 0.68
N LYS A 32 21.24 0.88 -0.63
CA LYS A 32 20.23 1.47 -1.52
C LYS A 32 19.01 0.58 -1.71
N VAL A 33 19.22 -0.73 -1.79
CA VAL A 33 18.11 -1.68 -1.91
C VAL A 33 17.29 -1.70 -0.63
N THR A 34 17.96 -1.78 0.53
CA THR A 34 17.27 -1.73 1.83
C THR A 34 16.47 -0.43 1.97
N TYR A 35 17.10 0.72 1.72
CA TYR A 35 16.40 2.01 1.75
C TYR A 35 15.16 2.06 0.83
N MET A 36 15.27 1.47 -0.37
CA MET A 36 14.13 1.39 -1.29
C MET A 36 13.02 0.49 -0.77
N LEU A 37 13.37 -0.65 -0.15
CA LEU A 37 12.38 -1.56 0.45
C LEU A 37 11.68 -0.90 1.63
N ASP A 38 12.42 -0.25 2.53
CA ASP A 38 11.87 0.48 3.68
C ASP A 38 10.90 1.59 3.19
N ALA A 39 11.30 2.35 2.17
CA ALA A 39 10.45 3.40 1.59
C ALA A 39 9.19 2.86 0.89
N LEU A 40 9.25 1.64 0.32
CA LEU A 40 8.09 0.95 -0.22
C LEU A 40 7.14 0.49 0.89
N GLU A 41 7.68 -0.04 2.00
CA GLU A 41 6.92 -0.46 3.17
C GLU A 41 6.22 0.73 3.84
N ASP A 42 6.92 1.85 4.01
CA ASP A 42 6.40 3.10 4.57
C ASP A 42 5.46 3.86 3.59
N LYS A 43 5.28 3.34 2.37
CA LYS A 43 4.50 3.99 1.31
C LYS A 43 5.01 5.38 0.91
N GLU A 44 6.27 5.69 1.21
CA GLU A 44 6.93 6.96 0.89
C GLU A 44 7.85 6.82 -0.33
N LEU A 45 7.36 7.15 -1.52
CA LEU A 45 8.12 7.08 -2.78
C LEU A 45 8.71 8.42 -3.23
N ASN A 46 8.86 9.39 -2.31
CA ASN A 46 9.34 10.76 -2.62
C ASN A 46 10.87 10.88 -2.78
N PHE A 47 11.58 9.78 -2.98
CA PHE A 47 13.02 9.77 -3.17
C PHE A 47 13.41 9.50 -4.63
N ARG A 48 14.62 9.90 -4.99
CA ARG A 48 15.22 9.60 -6.29
C ARG A 48 16.71 9.36 -6.15
N PHE A 49 17.21 8.28 -6.74
CA PHE A 49 18.65 7.99 -6.76
C PHE A 49 19.33 8.83 -7.85
N ASP A 50 20.54 9.36 -7.51
CA ASP A 50 21.32 10.18 -8.42
C ASP A 50 21.84 9.36 -9.62
N GLU A 51 21.45 9.77 -10.83
CA GLU A 51 21.85 9.13 -12.08
C GLU A 51 23.08 9.80 -12.73
N LYS A 52 23.58 10.91 -12.16
CA LYS A 52 24.71 11.67 -12.73
C LYS A 52 26.04 11.00 -12.44
N ARG A 53 26.16 10.23 -11.37
CA ARG A 53 27.41 9.55 -11.00
C ARG A 53 27.70 8.40 -11.96
N VAL A 54 28.92 8.40 -12.51
CA VAL A 54 29.41 7.37 -13.44
C VAL A 54 29.32 5.97 -12.82
N PHE A 55 29.72 5.84 -11.55
CA PHE A 55 29.69 4.56 -10.82
C PHE A 55 28.28 4.30 -10.26
N GLY A 56 27.68 3.18 -10.69
CA GLY A 56 26.35 2.77 -10.26
C GLY A 56 25.19 3.44 -11.02
N ARG A 57 25.45 4.20 -12.08
CA ARG A 57 24.43 4.88 -12.89
C ARG A 57 23.35 3.92 -13.39
N ARG A 58 23.75 2.77 -13.95
CA ARG A 58 22.79 1.76 -14.46
C ARG A 58 21.92 1.22 -13.34
N PHE A 59 22.50 0.93 -12.19
CA PHE A 59 21.79 0.44 -11.01
C PHE A 59 20.80 1.48 -10.47
N ASN A 60 21.23 2.73 -10.28
CA ASN A 60 20.35 3.83 -9.85
C ASN A 60 19.19 4.06 -10.83
N LYS A 61 19.46 3.98 -12.14
CA LYS A 61 18.42 4.08 -13.17
C LYS A 61 17.40 2.93 -13.06
N THR A 62 17.86 1.72 -12.79
CA THR A 62 16.97 0.56 -12.58
C THR A 62 16.12 0.74 -11.34
N LEU A 63 16.69 1.19 -10.22
CA LEU A 63 15.92 1.46 -8.99
C LEU A 63 14.89 2.58 -9.20
N ASN A 64 15.26 3.67 -9.89
CA ASN A 64 14.33 4.76 -10.20
C ASN A 64 13.20 4.27 -11.12
N ARG A 65 13.50 3.40 -12.08
CA ARG A 65 12.49 2.79 -12.96
C ARG A 65 11.53 1.92 -12.15
N LEU A 66 12.05 1.09 -11.25
CA LEU A 66 11.25 0.25 -10.38
C LEU A 66 10.34 1.10 -9.47
N ARG A 67 10.89 2.13 -8.84
CA ARG A 67 10.10 3.11 -8.06
C ARG A 67 8.95 3.72 -8.90
N ASN A 68 9.23 4.13 -10.14
CA ASN A 68 8.21 4.73 -11.01
C ASN A 68 7.10 3.73 -11.36
N ILE A 69 7.42 2.44 -11.50
CA ILE A 69 6.42 1.40 -11.74
C ILE A 69 5.50 1.29 -10.51
N PHE A 70 6.07 1.18 -9.31
CA PHE A 70 5.27 1.11 -8.07
C PHE A 70 4.42 2.37 -7.84
N ASP A 71 4.97 3.56 -8.09
CA ASP A 71 4.22 4.81 -7.97
C ASP A 71 3.04 4.86 -8.95
N LYS A 72 3.24 4.38 -10.18
CA LYS A 72 2.20 4.30 -11.20
C LYS A 72 1.09 3.32 -10.79
N GLU A 73 1.44 2.08 -10.44
CA GLU A 73 0.50 1.06 -9.97
C GLU A 73 -0.33 1.56 -8.77
N ARG A 74 0.33 2.20 -7.81
CA ARG A 74 -0.34 2.76 -6.65
C ARG A 74 -1.36 3.84 -7.04
N LYS A 75 -1.01 4.72 -7.96
CA LYS A 75 -1.92 5.77 -8.45
C LYS A 75 -3.12 5.15 -9.18
N GLU A 76 -2.90 4.16 -10.02
CA GLU A 76 -3.97 3.47 -10.73
C GLU A 76 -4.94 2.79 -9.75
N ILE A 77 -4.44 2.14 -8.70
CA ILE A 77 -5.28 1.55 -7.65
C ILE A 77 -6.09 2.63 -6.92
N MET A 78 -5.46 3.75 -6.52
CA MET A 78 -6.16 4.84 -5.85
C MET A 78 -7.23 5.50 -6.73
N GLU A 79 -6.95 5.71 -8.02
CA GLU A 79 -7.92 6.22 -8.98
C GLU A 79 -9.11 5.27 -9.16
N GLN A 80 -8.83 3.96 -9.18
CA GLN A 80 -9.83 2.92 -9.29
C GLN A 80 -10.73 2.85 -8.04
N GLU A 81 -10.14 2.94 -6.86
CA GLU A 81 -10.87 3.00 -5.58
C GLU A 81 -11.78 4.24 -5.52
N GLN A 82 -11.27 5.40 -5.91
CA GLN A 82 -12.06 6.64 -5.97
C GLN A 82 -13.21 6.53 -6.98
N TYR A 83 -12.95 5.95 -8.14
CA TYR A 83 -13.96 5.74 -9.18
C TYR A 83 -15.08 4.83 -8.68
N TYR A 84 -14.74 3.71 -8.03
CA TYR A 84 -15.75 2.82 -7.45
C TYR A 84 -16.54 3.50 -6.32
N GLY A 85 -15.88 4.26 -5.46
CA GLY A 85 -16.54 5.04 -4.42
C GLY A 85 -17.58 6.02 -5.01
N LEU A 86 -17.17 6.79 -6.02
CA LEU A 86 -18.08 7.71 -6.71
C LEU A 86 -19.23 6.98 -7.39
N MET A 87 -19.00 5.85 -8.04
CA MET A 87 -20.07 5.06 -8.65
C MET A 87 -21.07 4.59 -7.60
N LEU A 88 -20.61 4.05 -6.48
CA LEU A 88 -21.47 3.56 -5.40
C LEU A 88 -22.26 4.68 -4.73
N ASP A 89 -21.73 5.88 -4.66
CA ASP A 89 -22.42 7.05 -4.12
C ASP A 89 -23.56 7.56 -5.04
N HIS A 90 -23.50 7.25 -6.33
CA HIS A 90 -24.56 7.60 -7.30
C HIS A 90 -25.65 6.53 -7.43
N VAL A 91 -25.44 5.35 -6.84
CA VAL A 91 -26.47 4.30 -6.80
C VAL A 91 -27.57 4.71 -5.82
N LYS A 92 -28.83 4.62 -6.25
CA LYS A 92 -30.01 4.93 -5.40
C LYS A 92 -30.30 3.88 -4.33
N THR A 93 -29.54 2.81 -4.29
CA THR A 93 -29.63 1.74 -3.28
C THR A 93 -28.61 1.99 -2.19
N GLY A 94 -29.01 1.91 -0.92
CA GLY A 94 -28.12 1.94 0.22
C GLY A 94 -27.25 0.66 0.25
N ILE A 95 -25.95 0.83 0.28
CA ILE A 95 -24.98 -0.28 0.33
C ILE A 95 -24.11 -0.10 1.57
N ALA A 96 -24.00 -1.16 2.38
CA ALA A 96 -23.09 -1.23 3.49
C ALA A 96 -22.40 -2.59 3.53
N VAL A 97 -21.12 -2.62 3.86
CA VAL A 97 -20.34 -3.84 4.12
C VAL A 97 -20.08 -3.93 5.60
N ILE A 98 -20.51 -5.03 6.19
CA ILE A 98 -20.47 -5.25 7.65
C ILE A 98 -19.70 -6.52 7.91
N GLU A 99 -18.68 -6.42 8.76
CA GLU A 99 -17.89 -7.56 9.22
C GLU A 99 -18.68 -8.43 10.22
N MET A 100 -18.19 -9.63 10.48
CA MET A 100 -18.85 -10.58 11.39
C MET A 100 -18.96 -10.08 12.85
N ASP A 101 -18.06 -9.19 13.25
CA ASP A 101 -18.08 -8.54 14.56
C ASP A 101 -19.09 -7.36 14.65
N GLY A 102 -19.72 -7.03 13.51
CA GLY A 102 -20.69 -5.94 13.38
C GLY A 102 -20.06 -4.60 13.04
N GLN A 103 -18.74 -4.54 12.76
CA GLN A 103 -18.08 -3.33 12.32
C GLN A 103 -18.41 -3.05 10.85
N VAL A 104 -18.72 -1.79 10.54
CA VAL A 104 -19.02 -1.34 9.17
C VAL A 104 -17.73 -0.87 8.53
N THR A 105 -17.25 -1.60 7.52
CA THR A 105 -16.04 -1.29 6.77
C THR A 105 -16.29 -0.38 5.58
N TYR A 106 -17.53 -0.39 5.07
CA TYR A 106 -17.94 0.50 3.98
C TYR A 106 -19.42 0.86 4.10
N CYS A 107 -19.78 2.09 3.75
CA CYS A 107 -21.14 2.55 3.65
C CYS A 107 -21.24 3.67 2.60
N ASN A 108 -22.13 3.53 1.61
CA ASN A 108 -22.33 4.59 0.62
C ASN A 108 -23.22 5.71 1.18
N LYS A 109 -23.17 6.87 0.53
CA LYS A 109 -23.95 8.04 0.94
C LYS A 109 -25.46 7.78 0.96
N THR A 110 -25.96 6.99 0.01
CA THR A 110 -27.38 6.64 -0.08
C THR A 110 -27.84 5.84 1.15
N ALA A 111 -27.01 4.91 1.65
CA ALA A 111 -27.33 4.17 2.86
C ALA A 111 -27.44 5.08 4.09
N LEU A 112 -26.54 6.04 4.25
CA LEU A 112 -26.62 7.02 5.34
C LEU A 112 -27.90 7.87 5.28
N ILE A 113 -28.27 8.32 4.09
CA ILE A 113 -29.51 9.08 3.87
C ILE A 113 -30.74 8.22 4.19
N LEU A 114 -30.80 6.99 3.69
CA LEU A 114 -31.91 6.07 3.92
C LEU A 114 -32.07 5.69 5.39
N LEU A 115 -30.95 5.54 6.10
CA LEU A 115 -30.93 5.24 7.54
C LEU A 115 -31.17 6.47 8.43
N GLY A 116 -31.07 7.67 7.88
CA GLY A 116 -31.22 8.93 8.63
C GLY A 116 -30.09 9.18 9.65
N ILE A 117 -28.91 8.60 9.41
CA ILE A 117 -27.75 8.71 10.31
C ILE A 117 -26.57 9.39 9.61
N ALA A 118 -25.82 10.18 10.37
CA ALA A 118 -24.67 10.92 9.81
C ALA A 118 -23.45 10.01 9.55
N THR A 119 -23.30 8.97 10.36
CA THR A 119 -22.17 8.03 10.28
C THR A 119 -22.64 6.62 10.62
N PHE A 120 -22.11 5.60 9.95
CA PHE A 120 -22.43 4.22 10.21
C PHE A 120 -21.13 3.41 10.39
N GLY A 121 -20.65 3.32 11.62
CA GLY A 121 -19.40 2.62 11.95
C GLY A 121 -19.60 1.23 12.57
N HIS A 122 -20.79 0.96 13.14
CA HIS A 122 -21.10 -0.32 13.74
C HIS A 122 -22.60 -0.61 13.70
N ILE A 123 -22.98 -1.87 13.48
CA ILE A 123 -24.37 -2.34 13.38
C ILE A 123 -25.25 -1.93 14.58
N ARG A 124 -24.66 -1.78 15.78
CA ARG A 124 -25.39 -1.34 16.98
C ARG A 124 -26.04 0.02 16.82
N GLN A 125 -25.54 0.87 15.91
CA GLN A 125 -26.12 2.18 15.63
C GLN A 125 -27.50 2.08 14.97
N LEU A 126 -27.82 0.95 14.31
CA LEU A 126 -29.16 0.70 13.76
C LEU A 126 -30.24 0.64 14.84
N ARG A 127 -29.88 0.26 16.07
CA ARG A 127 -30.81 0.23 17.20
C ARG A 127 -31.43 1.57 17.50
N THR A 128 -30.67 2.64 17.30
CA THR A 128 -31.15 4.01 17.51
C THR A 128 -32.06 4.48 16.36
N ALA A 129 -31.90 3.90 15.17
CA ALA A 129 -32.76 4.21 14.02
C ALA A 129 -34.02 3.32 14.01
N SER A 130 -33.86 2.01 14.20
CA SER A 130 -34.99 1.05 14.24
C SER A 130 -34.55 -0.28 14.84
N GLU A 131 -35.24 -0.74 15.88
CA GLU A 131 -35.00 -2.07 16.49
C GLU A 131 -35.30 -3.20 15.49
N SER A 132 -36.37 -3.07 14.68
CA SER A 132 -36.72 -4.06 13.67
C SER A 132 -35.65 -4.22 12.59
N LEU A 133 -35.02 -3.13 12.20
CA LEU A 133 -33.91 -3.14 11.26
C LEU A 133 -32.67 -3.82 11.86
N TYR A 134 -32.35 -3.51 13.12
CA TYR A 134 -31.26 -4.16 13.83
C TYR A 134 -31.46 -5.69 13.96
N GLU A 135 -32.68 -6.11 14.32
CA GLU A 135 -33.02 -7.55 14.41
C GLU A 135 -32.93 -8.26 13.05
N ALA A 136 -33.39 -7.62 11.97
CA ALA A 136 -33.29 -8.16 10.62
C ALA A 136 -31.82 -8.38 10.23
N PHE A 137 -30.95 -7.42 10.51
CA PHE A 137 -29.52 -7.57 10.27
C PHE A 137 -28.87 -8.69 11.10
N TYR A 138 -29.34 -8.90 12.33
CA TYR A 138 -28.84 -9.99 13.17
C TYR A 138 -29.26 -11.38 12.71
N LYS A 139 -30.38 -11.47 11.99
CA LYS A 139 -30.89 -12.73 11.42
C LYS A 139 -30.23 -13.09 10.10
N VAL A 140 -29.61 -12.13 9.41
CA VAL A 140 -28.88 -12.38 8.17
C VAL A 140 -27.58 -13.10 8.50
N THR A 141 -27.58 -14.41 8.35
CA THR A 141 -26.42 -15.28 8.49
C THR A 141 -26.14 -15.95 7.15
N GLY A 142 -25.01 -15.62 6.52
CA GLY A 142 -24.61 -16.19 5.23
C GLY A 142 -25.34 -15.56 4.03
N SER A 143 -25.81 -16.37 3.07
CA SER A 143 -26.44 -15.93 1.83
C SER A 143 -27.97 -15.80 1.91
N HIS A 144 -28.53 -15.65 3.09
CA HIS A 144 -29.97 -15.47 3.28
C HIS A 144 -30.34 -14.00 3.15
N GLU A 145 -31.44 -13.74 2.43
CA GLU A 145 -32.07 -12.43 2.34
C GLU A 145 -33.13 -12.28 3.42
N GLU A 146 -33.06 -11.22 4.21
CA GLU A 146 -34.12 -10.82 5.14
C GLU A 146 -34.75 -9.51 4.67
N ARG A 147 -36.04 -9.38 4.86
CA ARG A 147 -36.82 -8.19 4.52
C ARG A 147 -37.32 -7.52 5.78
N ALA A 148 -36.95 -6.27 5.95
CA ALA A 148 -37.46 -5.41 7.02
C ALA A 148 -38.04 -4.12 6.42
N SER A 149 -39.12 -3.64 6.99
CA SER A 149 -39.67 -2.33 6.62
C SER A 149 -39.18 -1.29 7.59
N TYR A 150 -38.65 -0.20 7.06
CA TYR A 150 -38.18 0.93 7.81
C TYR A 150 -38.73 2.22 7.19
N TYR A 151 -39.28 3.07 8.02
CA TYR A 151 -39.78 4.41 7.63
C TYR A 151 -38.94 5.45 8.36
N ASN A 152 -38.29 6.29 7.59
CA ASN A 152 -37.58 7.47 8.09
C ASN A 152 -38.51 8.68 7.91
N GLU A 153 -38.84 9.36 9.01
CA GLU A 153 -39.63 10.58 9.01
C GLU A 153 -38.80 11.81 8.68
#